data_70c504c3d078744bcd365ccf7a833394
#
_entry.id   70c504c3d078744bcd365ccf7a833394
#
_cell.length_a   1.000
_cell.length_b   1.000
_cell.length_c   1.000
_cell.angle_alpha   90.00
_cell.angle_beta   90.00
_cell.angle_gamma   90.00
#
_symmetry.space_group_name_H-M   'P 1'
#
loop_
_entity.id
_entity.type
_entity.pdbx_description
1 polymer ?
#
loop_
_entity_poly.entity_id
_entity_poly.type
_entity_poly.pdbx_seq_one_letter_code
_entity_poly.pdbx_strand_id
1 'polypeptide(L)'
;MSAGYPYAGLVTSEGKEILVGRAFNDLPKQNSLWSGDDVTIDRVNAGRFVVSGARLTVAIMVQGGLFDDYLKRRGQEARASGLWARFLVANPDSTQGTRFIENPLQSWKALEVFSKRIMEITEEGVANYKLGQERKVLNLSREATDEWVKFANFVEGQIRPGGYFERATDHASKLAENVARVAAVVSYFEYGDVTVSRDCLLDAIDFCMRCSIDFKELFVSSTREEREAETLWLWLNEKFDDGVTKIRISELMNSGPNATRKKARLELALDFLSVRKKIEIWKEEGVRYVGEAPTGRRRVRKRIGRN
;
A
#
# COMPACT_ATOMS: atom_id res chain seq x y z
N MET A 1 11.19 16.73 -20.52
CA MET A 1 11.95 17.82 -19.88
C MET A 1 12.71 18.71 -20.86
N SER A 2 12.48 18.55 -22.15
CA SER A 2 13.09 19.39 -23.20
C SER A 2 12.50 20.81 -23.30
N ALA A 3 11.45 21.13 -22.58
CA ALA A 3 10.81 22.45 -22.60
C ALA A 3 11.25 23.38 -21.46
N GLY A 4 12.33 23.05 -20.74
CA GLY A 4 12.88 23.92 -19.69
C GLY A 4 12.25 23.76 -18.29
N TYR A 5 11.17 23.00 -18.13
CA TYR A 5 10.57 22.75 -16.82
C TYR A 5 11.17 21.52 -16.15
N PRO A 6 11.60 21.59 -14.88
CA PRO A 6 12.20 20.47 -14.15
C PRO A 6 11.15 19.53 -13.54
N TYR A 7 9.92 19.57 -14.00
CA TYR A 7 8.83 18.75 -13.48
C TYR A 7 8.23 17.90 -14.57
N ALA A 8 7.92 16.64 -14.28
CA ALA A 8 7.22 15.74 -15.17
C ALA A 8 6.22 14.87 -14.40
N GLY A 9 5.10 14.57 -15.05
CA GLY A 9 4.13 13.56 -14.61
C GLY A 9 4.13 12.38 -15.57
N LEU A 10 4.15 11.17 -15.04
CA LEU A 10 3.91 9.94 -15.77
C LEU A 10 2.63 9.33 -15.23
N VAL A 11 1.51 9.60 -15.90
CA VAL A 11 0.18 9.20 -15.45
C VAL A 11 -0.49 8.34 -16.51
N THR A 12 -0.97 7.17 -16.14
CA THR A 12 -1.67 6.26 -17.05
C THR A 12 -2.67 5.37 -16.35
N SER A 13 -3.79 5.11 -17.01
CA SER A 13 -4.75 4.06 -16.66
C SER A 13 -4.37 2.68 -17.25
N GLU A 14 -3.40 2.63 -18.19
CA GLU A 14 -2.91 1.45 -18.88
C GLU A 14 -1.45 1.18 -18.51
N GLY A 15 -1.20 0.83 -17.23
CA GLY A 15 0.12 0.77 -16.64
C GLY A 15 1.06 -0.30 -17.21
N LYS A 16 0.53 -1.33 -17.90
CA LYS A 16 1.35 -2.40 -18.46
C LYS A 16 2.48 -1.86 -19.36
N GLU A 17 2.17 -0.95 -20.27
CA GLU A 17 3.14 -0.40 -21.21
C GLU A 17 4.25 0.39 -20.53
N ILE A 18 3.90 1.08 -19.45
CA ILE A 18 4.86 1.81 -18.62
C ILE A 18 5.80 0.85 -17.90
N LEU A 19 5.25 -0.20 -17.26
CA LEU A 19 6.00 -1.17 -16.47
C LEU A 19 6.99 -1.99 -17.31
N VAL A 20 6.63 -2.33 -18.54
CA VAL A 20 7.49 -3.09 -19.47
C VAL A 20 8.31 -2.19 -20.39
N GLY A 21 8.00 -0.89 -20.41
CA GLY A 21 8.61 0.11 -21.28
C GLY A 21 9.93 0.67 -20.78
N ARG A 22 10.53 1.53 -21.58
CA ARG A 22 11.84 2.15 -21.27
C ARG A 22 11.81 3.02 -20.02
N ALA A 23 10.67 3.55 -19.61
CA ALA A 23 10.53 4.41 -18.44
C ALA A 23 10.97 3.70 -17.15
N PHE A 24 10.75 2.38 -17.05
CA PHE A 24 11.10 1.56 -15.90
C PHE A 24 12.35 0.69 -16.12
N ASN A 25 13.18 0.98 -17.13
CA ASN A 25 14.43 0.26 -17.34
C ASN A 25 15.60 0.81 -16.50
N ASP A 26 15.53 2.05 -16.07
CA ASP A 26 16.59 2.71 -15.29
C ASP A 26 16.04 3.06 -13.88
N LEU A 27 15.92 2.05 -13.04
CA LEU A 27 15.37 2.18 -11.69
C LEU A 27 16.16 3.15 -10.79
N PRO A 28 17.51 3.20 -10.83
CA PRO A 28 18.28 4.19 -10.09
C PRO A 28 17.90 5.64 -10.44
N LYS A 29 17.72 5.96 -11.72
CA LYS A 29 17.29 7.33 -12.11
C LYS A 29 15.89 7.67 -11.63
N GLN A 30 14.97 6.70 -11.61
CA GLN A 30 13.64 6.91 -11.02
C GLN A 30 13.75 7.25 -9.54
N ASN A 31 14.60 6.54 -8.81
CA ASN A 31 14.86 6.79 -7.40
C ASN A 31 15.48 8.18 -7.16
N SER A 32 16.47 8.58 -7.98
CA SER A 32 17.06 9.93 -7.92
C SER A 32 16.05 11.03 -8.20
N LEU A 33 15.19 10.85 -9.21
CA LEU A 33 14.12 11.82 -9.52
C LEU A 33 13.09 11.94 -8.39
N TRP A 34 12.79 10.84 -7.70
CA TRP A 34 11.92 10.87 -6.52
C TRP A 34 12.58 11.60 -5.34
N SER A 35 13.86 11.36 -5.09
CA SER A 35 14.65 12.06 -4.06
C SER A 35 14.91 13.52 -4.43
N GLY A 36 14.90 13.83 -5.73
CA GLY A 36 15.24 15.13 -6.28
C GLY A 36 16.70 15.41 -6.37
N ASP A 37 17.47 14.33 -6.43
CA ASP A 37 18.90 14.39 -6.69
C ASP A 37 19.17 14.83 -8.13
N ASP A 38 20.36 15.37 -8.37
CA ASP A 38 20.83 15.68 -9.71
C ASP A 38 21.00 14.41 -10.53
N VAL A 39 20.47 14.42 -11.75
CA VAL A 39 20.54 13.30 -12.67
C VAL A 39 21.53 13.64 -13.78
N THR A 40 22.63 12.91 -13.84
CA THR A 40 23.58 13.01 -14.95
C THR A 40 23.12 12.13 -16.11
N ILE A 41 23.04 12.73 -17.29
CA ILE A 41 22.70 12.03 -18.54
C ILE A 41 23.90 12.13 -19.46
N ASP A 42 24.46 10.98 -19.81
CA ASP A 42 25.56 10.85 -20.75
C ASP A 42 25.06 10.24 -22.06
N ARG A 43 25.18 10.95 -23.15
CA ARG A 43 24.75 10.50 -24.47
C ARG A 43 25.89 10.61 -25.46
N VAL A 44 26.16 9.52 -26.18
CA VAL A 44 27.25 9.42 -27.16
C VAL A 44 27.28 10.59 -28.16
N ASN A 45 26.11 11.07 -28.58
CA ASN A 45 26.03 12.12 -29.61
C ASN A 45 25.65 13.52 -29.07
N ALA A 46 25.25 13.64 -27.81
CA ALA A 46 24.78 14.90 -27.22
C ALA A 46 25.61 15.38 -26.03
N GLY A 47 26.67 14.63 -25.70
CA GLY A 47 27.53 14.93 -24.56
C GLY A 47 26.87 14.67 -23.20
N ARG A 48 27.60 15.07 -22.16
CA ARG A 48 27.16 14.96 -20.77
C ARG A 48 26.41 16.21 -20.34
N PHE A 49 25.22 16.04 -19.78
CA PHE A 49 24.49 17.13 -19.13
C PHE A 49 23.90 16.68 -17.81
N VAL A 50 23.74 17.64 -16.89
CA VAL A 50 23.17 17.42 -15.57
C VAL A 50 21.77 18.05 -15.54
N VAL A 51 20.80 17.28 -15.08
CA VAL A 51 19.46 17.79 -14.81
C VAL A 51 19.32 17.98 -13.33
N SER A 52 19.44 19.24 -12.89
CA SER A 52 19.37 19.59 -11.46
C SER A 52 17.94 19.88 -11.03
N GLY A 53 17.62 19.46 -9.80
CA GLY A 53 16.34 19.76 -9.17
C GLY A 53 15.12 19.16 -9.87
N ALA A 54 15.28 18.19 -10.75
CA ALA A 54 14.16 17.54 -11.43
C ALA A 54 13.27 16.75 -10.45
N ARG A 55 11.96 16.70 -10.76
CA ARG A 55 10.97 15.92 -10.00
C ARG A 55 10.10 15.14 -10.98
N LEU A 56 9.84 13.90 -10.62
CA LEU A 56 8.94 13.03 -11.35
C LEU A 56 7.84 12.53 -10.42
N THR A 57 6.59 12.77 -10.81
CA THR A 57 5.43 12.12 -10.21
C THR A 57 4.98 10.98 -11.10
N VAL A 58 4.71 9.83 -10.50
CA VAL A 58 4.26 8.63 -11.23
C VAL A 58 2.94 8.16 -10.64
N ALA A 59 1.90 8.03 -11.47
CA ALA A 59 0.61 7.45 -11.11
C ALA A 59 0.23 6.41 -12.17
N ILE A 60 0.15 5.15 -11.76
CA ILE A 60 -0.06 4.02 -12.67
C ILE A 60 -1.24 3.22 -12.16
N MET A 61 -2.25 3.02 -13.01
CA MET A 61 -3.28 2.01 -12.78
C MET A 61 -2.98 0.81 -13.66
N VAL A 62 -3.10 -0.39 -13.11
CA VAL A 62 -2.81 -1.63 -13.82
C VAL A 62 -3.75 -2.74 -13.36
N GLN A 63 -4.16 -3.60 -14.26
CA GLN A 63 -4.98 -4.77 -13.92
C GLN A 63 -4.14 -5.77 -13.13
N GLY A 64 -4.72 -6.36 -12.06
CA GLY A 64 -4.02 -7.24 -11.13
C GLY A 64 -3.24 -8.37 -11.82
N GLY A 65 -3.85 -9.12 -12.73
CA GLY A 65 -3.16 -10.19 -13.45
C GLY A 65 -1.96 -9.75 -14.29
N LEU A 66 -2.02 -8.54 -14.88
CA LEU A 66 -0.89 -7.97 -15.62
C LEU A 66 0.24 -7.52 -14.68
N PHE A 67 -0.13 -7.03 -13.50
CA PHE A 67 0.82 -6.65 -12.47
C PHE A 67 1.50 -7.89 -11.86
N ASP A 68 0.77 -8.95 -11.60
CA ASP A 68 1.32 -10.23 -11.14
C ASP A 68 2.36 -10.79 -12.11
N ASP A 69 2.10 -10.70 -13.42
CA ASP A 69 3.06 -11.13 -14.44
C ASP A 69 4.31 -10.25 -14.48
N TYR A 70 4.17 -8.95 -14.24
CA TYR A 70 5.32 -8.07 -14.08
C TYR A 70 6.11 -8.43 -12.81
N LEU A 71 5.45 -8.66 -11.68
CA LEU A 71 6.10 -9.03 -10.42
C LEU A 71 6.87 -10.35 -10.53
N LYS A 72 6.34 -11.35 -11.24
CA LYS A 72 7.04 -12.62 -11.50
C LYS A 72 8.34 -12.41 -12.28
N ARG A 73 8.37 -11.47 -13.23
CA ARG A 73 9.52 -11.25 -14.11
C ARG A 73 10.56 -10.30 -13.52
N ARG A 74 10.14 -9.19 -12.91
CA ARG A 74 10.99 -8.08 -12.49
C ARG A 74 10.75 -7.60 -11.05
N GLY A 75 9.78 -8.14 -10.35
CA GLY A 75 9.40 -7.67 -9.02
C GLY A 75 10.53 -7.72 -8.01
N GLN A 76 11.35 -8.77 -8.04
CA GLN A 76 12.51 -8.91 -7.14
C GLN A 76 13.56 -7.82 -7.40
N GLU A 77 13.91 -7.56 -8.66
CA GLU A 77 14.86 -6.51 -9.04
C GLU A 77 14.36 -5.12 -8.65
N ALA A 78 13.10 -4.82 -8.99
CA ALA A 78 12.48 -3.54 -8.69
C ALA A 78 12.32 -3.31 -7.17
N ARG A 79 12.04 -4.36 -6.41
CA ARG A 79 12.02 -4.32 -4.95
C ARG A 79 13.41 -4.11 -4.37
N ALA A 80 14.40 -4.88 -4.82
CA ALA A 80 15.79 -4.76 -4.37
C ALA A 80 16.40 -3.37 -4.67
N SER A 81 15.96 -2.70 -5.75
CA SER A 81 16.36 -1.32 -6.06
C SER A 81 15.71 -0.27 -5.14
N GLY A 82 14.72 -0.65 -4.31
CA GLY A 82 13.94 0.25 -3.49
C GLY A 82 12.93 1.11 -4.26
N LEU A 83 12.66 0.80 -5.53
CA LEU A 83 11.69 1.54 -6.33
C LEU A 83 10.31 1.48 -5.70
N TRP A 84 9.78 0.27 -5.45
CA TRP A 84 8.43 0.08 -4.92
C TRP A 84 8.25 0.64 -3.52
N ALA A 85 9.33 0.71 -2.72
CA ALA A 85 9.30 1.34 -1.41
C ALA A 85 8.91 2.83 -1.44
N ARG A 86 9.04 3.47 -2.59
CA ARG A 86 8.71 4.88 -2.84
C ARG A 86 7.29 5.08 -3.37
N PHE A 87 6.59 4.01 -3.71
CA PHE A 87 5.21 4.05 -4.16
C PHE A 87 4.23 3.88 -3.01
N LEU A 88 3.15 4.63 -3.08
CA LEU A 88 1.93 4.36 -2.33
C LEU A 88 1.10 3.40 -3.16
N VAL A 89 0.85 2.22 -2.63
CA VAL A 89 0.19 1.13 -3.34
C VAL A 89 -1.23 0.98 -2.84
N ALA A 90 -2.17 0.79 -3.76
CA ALA A 90 -3.56 0.47 -3.44
C ALA A 90 -4.01 -0.74 -4.27
N ASN A 91 -4.56 -1.74 -3.58
CA ASN A 91 -5.08 -2.97 -4.18
C ASN A 91 -6.50 -3.26 -3.65
N PRO A 92 -7.48 -2.42 -4.03
CA PRO A 92 -8.84 -2.54 -3.51
C PRO A 92 -9.53 -3.80 -4.07
N ASP A 93 -10.38 -4.39 -3.24
CA ASP A 93 -11.27 -5.47 -3.66
C ASP A 93 -12.16 -5.06 -4.83
N SER A 94 -12.42 -6.00 -5.75
CA SER A 94 -13.32 -5.76 -6.87
C SER A 94 -14.76 -5.54 -6.40
N THR A 95 -15.32 -4.43 -6.81
CA THR A 95 -16.76 -4.14 -6.59
C THR A 95 -17.64 -4.54 -7.80
N GLN A 96 -17.10 -5.31 -8.75
CA GLN A 96 -17.88 -5.79 -9.89
C GLN A 96 -19.06 -6.65 -9.41
N GLY A 97 -20.23 -6.46 -10.03
CA GLY A 97 -21.47 -7.13 -9.64
C GLY A 97 -22.23 -6.48 -8.46
N THR A 98 -21.66 -5.44 -7.82
CA THR A 98 -22.34 -4.71 -6.72
C THR A 98 -22.57 -3.22 -7.02
N ARG A 99 -22.12 -2.74 -8.19
CA ARG A 99 -22.22 -1.32 -8.59
C ARG A 99 -23.53 -1.02 -9.28
N PHE A 100 -24.63 -1.09 -8.52
CA PHE A 100 -25.93 -0.70 -9.03
C PHE A 100 -26.09 0.81 -8.98
N ILE A 101 -26.58 1.40 -10.07
CA ILE A 101 -26.85 2.84 -10.15
C ILE A 101 -28.35 3.04 -9.84
N GLU A 102 -28.62 3.56 -8.64
CA GLU A 102 -29.98 3.91 -8.23
C GLU A 102 -30.31 5.37 -8.54
N ASN A 103 -29.36 6.27 -8.22
CA ASN A 103 -29.48 7.72 -8.41
C ASN A 103 -28.23 8.25 -9.11
N PRO A 104 -28.24 8.48 -10.42
CA PRO A 104 -27.09 9.06 -11.10
C PRO A 104 -26.83 10.48 -10.62
N LEU A 105 -25.56 10.80 -10.39
CA LEU A 105 -25.14 12.15 -10.01
C LEU A 105 -25.53 13.16 -11.08
N GLN A 106 -26.24 14.21 -10.67
CA GLN A 106 -26.68 15.29 -11.57
C GLN A 106 -25.72 16.50 -11.59
N SER A 107 -24.75 16.55 -10.69
CA SER A 107 -23.78 17.64 -10.65
C SER A 107 -22.40 17.18 -10.12
N TRP A 108 -21.37 17.86 -10.56
CA TRP A 108 -19.98 17.59 -10.23
C TRP A 108 -19.34 18.76 -9.45
N LYS A 109 -20.11 19.46 -8.61
CA LYS A 109 -19.64 20.65 -7.86
C LYS A 109 -18.32 20.42 -7.12
N ALA A 110 -18.15 19.28 -6.47
CA ALA A 110 -16.90 18.96 -5.77
C ALA A 110 -15.73 18.82 -6.75
N LEU A 111 -15.96 18.25 -7.94
CA LEU A 111 -14.94 18.14 -8.98
C LEU A 111 -14.55 19.50 -9.55
N GLU A 112 -15.50 20.42 -9.69
CA GLU A 112 -15.23 21.78 -10.15
C GLU A 112 -14.33 22.53 -9.15
N VAL A 113 -14.63 22.44 -7.84
CA VAL A 113 -13.81 23.03 -6.78
C VAL A 113 -12.41 22.43 -6.76
N PHE A 114 -12.31 21.10 -6.84
CA PHE A 114 -11.03 20.40 -6.90
C PHE A 114 -10.21 20.83 -8.13
N SER A 115 -10.83 20.84 -9.31
CA SER A 115 -10.16 21.21 -10.56
C SER A 115 -9.66 22.67 -10.52
N LYS A 116 -10.48 23.58 -9.99
CA LYS A 116 -10.09 24.99 -9.82
C LYS A 116 -8.85 25.09 -8.93
N ARG A 117 -8.83 24.39 -7.80
CA ARG A 117 -7.70 24.40 -6.88
C ARG A 117 -6.41 23.85 -7.50
N ILE A 118 -6.51 22.76 -8.27
CA ILE A 118 -5.37 22.21 -9.00
C ILE A 118 -4.82 23.20 -10.01
N MET A 119 -5.70 23.90 -10.74
CA MET A 119 -5.28 24.92 -11.70
C MET A 119 -4.56 26.08 -11.02
N GLU A 120 -5.10 26.63 -9.92
CA GLU A 120 -4.47 27.69 -9.14
C GLU A 120 -3.04 27.33 -8.72
N ILE A 121 -2.86 26.14 -8.11
CA ILE A 121 -1.55 25.67 -7.67
C ILE A 121 -0.59 25.49 -8.85
N THR A 122 -1.09 24.96 -9.96
CA THR A 122 -0.27 24.71 -11.15
C THR A 122 0.17 26.02 -11.81
N GLU A 123 -0.73 26.98 -11.96
CA GLU A 123 -0.44 28.30 -12.54
C GLU A 123 0.55 29.08 -11.67
N GLU A 124 0.36 29.06 -10.33
CA GLU A 124 1.31 29.64 -9.39
C GLU A 124 2.70 29.01 -9.53
N GLY A 125 2.77 27.66 -9.57
CA GLY A 125 4.04 26.95 -9.73
C GLY A 125 4.77 27.28 -11.04
N VAL A 126 4.03 27.43 -12.14
CA VAL A 126 4.57 27.81 -13.44
C VAL A 126 5.04 29.27 -13.41
N ALA A 127 4.27 30.18 -12.83
CA ALA A 127 4.63 31.60 -12.71
C ALA A 127 5.90 31.78 -11.88
N ASN A 128 5.97 31.15 -10.70
CA ASN A 128 7.13 31.20 -9.82
C ASN A 128 8.40 30.67 -10.50
N TYR A 129 8.29 29.56 -11.25
CA TYR A 129 9.39 29.02 -11.99
C TYR A 129 9.90 29.99 -13.09
N LYS A 130 9.00 30.60 -13.86
CA LYS A 130 9.36 31.60 -14.89
C LYS A 130 10.04 32.82 -14.31
N LEU A 131 9.69 33.21 -13.10
CA LEU A 131 10.29 34.34 -12.37
C LEU A 131 11.61 33.96 -11.66
N GLY A 132 12.06 32.71 -11.78
CA GLY A 132 13.27 32.22 -11.10
C GLY A 132 13.15 32.17 -9.57
N GLN A 133 11.92 32.13 -9.05
CA GLN A 133 11.71 32.03 -7.62
C GLN A 133 12.11 30.66 -7.09
N GLU A 134 12.65 30.65 -5.87
CA GLU A 134 12.94 29.41 -5.16
C GLU A 134 11.65 28.65 -4.83
N ARG A 135 11.77 27.33 -4.72
CA ARG A 135 10.64 26.49 -4.34
C ARG A 135 10.22 26.78 -2.90
N LYS A 136 8.93 26.77 -2.67
CA LYS A 136 8.39 26.81 -1.30
C LYS A 136 8.83 25.55 -0.56
N VAL A 137 9.35 25.75 0.64
CA VAL A 137 9.70 24.68 1.58
C VAL A 137 8.58 24.58 2.60
N LEU A 138 7.97 23.41 2.71
CA LEU A 138 6.97 23.13 3.73
C LEU A 138 7.66 22.50 4.95
N ASN A 139 7.32 22.99 6.13
CA ASN A 139 7.87 22.50 7.39
C ASN A 139 6.75 21.87 8.24
N LEU A 140 7.09 20.87 9.03
CA LEU A 140 6.17 20.35 10.04
C LEU A 140 6.06 21.37 11.20
N SER A 141 4.86 21.54 11.76
CA SER A 141 4.72 22.23 13.05
C SER A 141 5.47 21.47 14.15
N ARG A 142 5.66 22.06 15.30
CA ARG A 142 6.31 21.39 16.44
C ARG A 142 5.55 20.11 16.81
N GLU A 143 4.25 20.19 16.94
CA GLU A 143 3.37 19.07 17.30
C GLU A 143 3.38 17.99 16.21
N ALA A 144 3.39 18.37 14.92
CA ALA A 144 3.53 17.44 13.82
C ALA A 144 4.91 16.77 13.84
N THR A 145 5.97 17.50 14.15
CA THR A 145 7.33 16.95 14.25
C THR A 145 7.40 15.89 15.36
N ASP A 146 6.81 16.16 16.53
CA ASP A 146 6.78 15.22 17.65
C ASP A 146 6.05 13.91 17.26
N GLU A 147 4.92 14.00 16.56
CA GLU A 147 4.19 12.82 16.08
C GLU A 147 4.96 12.08 14.98
N TRP A 148 5.62 12.80 14.07
CA TRP A 148 6.44 12.20 13.03
C TRP A 148 7.61 11.40 13.62
N VAL A 149 8.28 11.94 14.63
CA VAL A 149 9.38 11.25 15.34
C VAL A 149 8.86 9.98 16.02
N LYS A 150 7.71 10.05 16.71
CA LYS A 150 7.08 8.88 17.32
C LYS A 150 6.77 7.80 16.28
N PHE A 151 6.19 8.21 15.16
CA PHE A 151 5.86 7.31 14.07
C PHE A 151 7.11 6.67 13.44
N ALA A 152 8.14 7.46 13.15
CA ALA A 152 9.40 6.96 12.59
C ALA A 152 10.06 5.91 13.51
N ASN A 153 10.11 6.20 14.83
CA ASN A 153 10.62 5.26 15.82
C ASN A 153 9.75 4.00 15.98
N PHE A 154 8.43 4.15 15.87
CA PHE A 154 7.52 3.00 15.83
C PHE A 154 7.84 2.10 14.63
N VAL A 155 7.94 2.67 13.42
CA VAL A 155 8.25 1.92 12.19
C VAL A 155 9.60 1.22 12.30
N GLU A 156 10.64 1.91 12.80
CA GLU A 156 11.97 1.32 13.04
C GLU A 156 11.89 0.14 14.00
N GLY A 157 11.10 0.27 15.08
CA GLY A 157 10.85 -0.82 16.01
C GLY A 157 10.17 -2.04 15.37
N GLN A 158 9.42 -1.87 14.30
CA GLN A 158 8.69 -2.93 13.59
C GLN A 158 9.53 -3.67 12.52
N ILE A 159 10.76 -3.25 12.25
CA ILE A 159 11.68 -3.92 11.33
C ILE A 159 12.34 -5.15 11.97
N ARG A 160 12.39 -5.22 13.31
CA ARG A 160 13.02 -6.31 14.04
C ARG A 160 12.35 -7.66 13.76
N PRO A 161 13.03 -8.78 14.06
CA PRO A 161 12.42 -10.12 14.02
C PRO A 161 11.10 -10.18 14.81
N GLY A 162 10.05 -10.69 14.21
CA GLY A 162 8.69 -10.70 14.73
C GLY A 162 7.92 -9.38 14.57
N GLY A 163 8.54 -8.32 14.09
CA GLY A 163 7.88 -7.04 13.86
C GLY A 163 7.04 -7.02 12.57
N TYR A 164 6.12 -6.06 12.50
CA TYR A 164 5.19 -5.94 11.37
C TYR A 164 5.90 -5.78 10.01
N PHE A 165 7.05 -5.08 9.97
CA PHE A 165 7.82 -4.80 8.77
C PHE A 165 9.08 -5.69 8.61
N GLU A 166 9.24 -6.76 9.38
CA GLU A 166 10.39 -7.66 9.28
C GLU A 166 10.71 -8.09 7.83
N ARG A 167 9.68 -8.33 7.03
CA ARG A 167 9.81 -8.80 5.64
C ARG A 167 9.53 -7.72 4.60
N ALA A 168 9.44 -6.47 5.05
CA ALA A 168 9.21 -5.29 4.23
C ALA A 168 10.10 -4.12 4.68
N THR A 169 11.36 -4.42 5.01
CA THR A 169 12.34 -3.46 5.53
C THR A 169 12.64 -2.34 4.55
N ASP A 170 12.64 -2.66 3.25
CA ASP A 170 12.75 -1.71 2.14
C ASP A 170 11.61 -0.67 2.18
N HIS A 171 10.37 -1.11 2.31
CA HIS A 171 9.20 -0.26 2.42
C HIS A 171 9.22 0.57 3.70
N ALA A 172 9.48 -0.07 4.84
CA ALA A 172 9.55 0.60 6.14
C ALA A 172 10.54 1.77 6.15
N SER A 173 11.71 1.59 5.52
CA SER A 173 12.76 2.61 5.45
C SER A 173 12.34 3.90 4.71
N LYS A 174 11.27 3.86 3.92
CA LYS A 174 10.74 5.00 3.17
C LYS A 174 9.39 5.50 3.70
N LEU A 175 8.78 4.77 4.63
CA LEU A 175 7.42 5.04 5.05
C LEU A 175 7.27 6.39 5.76
N ALA A 176 8.18 6.73 6.67
CA ALA A 176 8.15 8.02 7.37
C ALA A 176 8.35 9.22 6.42
N GLU A 177 9.20 9.05 5.39
CA GLU A 177 9.38 10.06 4.34
C GLU A 177 8.12 10.18 3.47
N ASN A 178 7.49 9.07 3.07
CA ASN A 178 6.24 9.08 2.34
C ASN A 178 5.12 9.79 3.13
N VAL A 179 5.02 9.54 4.42
CA VAL A 179 4.06 10.24 5.30
C VAL A 179 4.28 11.75 5.29
N ALA A 180 5.51 12.22 5.46
CA ALA A 180 5.82 13.65 5.42
C ALA A 180 5.45 14.27 4.07
N ARG A 181 5.70 13.58 2.96
CA ARG A 181 5.35 14.03 1.61
C ARG A 181 3.85 14.11 1.39
N VAL A 182 3.09 13.11 1.82
CA VAL A 182 1.62 13.10 1.73
C VAL A 182 1.04 14.23 2.57
N ALA A 183 1.49 14.37 3.82
CA ALA A 183 1.04 15.45 4.72
C ALA A 183 1.29 16.82 4.12
N ALA A 184 2.47 17.05 3.54
CA ALA A 184 2.82 18.31 2.89
C ALA A 184 1.94 18.61 1.67
N VAL A 185 1.70 17.60 0.80
CA VAL A 185 0.86 17.76 -0.40
C VAL A 185 -0.58 18.08 -0.01
N VAL A 186 -1.15 17.33 0.94
CA VAL A 186 -2.54 17.55 1.40
C VAL A 186 -2.68 18.90 2.07
N SER A 187 -1.77 19.27 2.99
CA SER A 187 -1.79 20.55 3.69
C SER A 187 -1.74 21.72 2.72
N TYR A 188 -0.84 21.68 1.73
CA TYR A 188 -0.74 22.76 0.75
C TYR A 188 -1.94 22.82 -0.20
N PHE A 189 -2.48 21.67 -0.58
CA PHE A 189 -3.66 21.61 -1.43
C PHE A 189 -4.88 22.22 -0.73
N GLU A 190 -5.14 21.84 0.52
CA GLU A 190 -6.33 22.27 1.24
C GLU A 190 -6.23 23.70 1.77
N TYR A 191 -5.09 24.07 2.35
CA TYR A 191 -4.95 25.33 3.10
C TYR A 191 -4.02 26.33 2.43
N GLY A 192 -3.16 25.93 1.51
CA GLY A 192 -2.12 26.78 0.93
C GLY A 192 -0.97 27.10 1.90
N ASP A 193 -0.97 26.50 3.09
CA ASP A 193 -0.02 26.77 4.15
C ASP A 193 1.34 26.09 3.92
N VAL A 194 2.40 26.75 4.33
CA VAL A 194 3.76 26.19 4.32
C VAL A 194 4.10 25.44 5.62
N THR A 195 3.22 25.45 6.61
CA THR A 195 3.35 24.72 7.87
C THR A 195 2.33 23.60 7.94
N VAL A 196 2.82 22.37 7.98
CA VAL A 196 2.00 21.17 8.07
C VAL A 196 1.54 20.97 9.52
N SER A 197 0.23 20.92 9.73
CA SER A 197 -0.37 20.71 11.04
C SER A 197 -0.24 19.27 11.52
N ARG A 198 -0.42 19.06 12.85
CA ARG A 198 -0.48 17.74 13.46
C ARG A 198 -1.57 16.87 12.83
N ASP A 199 -2.75 17.42 12.60
CA ASP A 199 -3.90 16.66 12.09
C ASP A 199 -3.66 16.19 10.65
N CYS A 200 -3.13 17.04 9.75
CA CYS A 200 -2.71 16.63 8.42
C CYS A 200 -1.66 15.50 8.45
N LEU A 201 -0.75 15.53 9.43
CA LEU A 201 0.24 14.46 9.57
C LEU A 201 -0.40 13.14 10.03
N LEU A 202 -1.32 13.18 10.98
CA LEU A 202 -2.03 11.97 11.45
C LEU A 202 -2.87 11.34 10.35
N ASP A 203 -3.57 12.12 9.55
CA ASP A 203 -4.31 11.65 8.38
C ASP A 203 -3.38 11.01 7.34
N ALA A 204 -2.21 11.60 7.12
CA ALA A 204 -1.19 11.04 6.24
C ALA A 204 -0.59 9.73 6.76
N ILE A 205 -0.39 9.61 8.09
CA ILE A 205 0.04 8.35 8.73
C ILE A 205 -0.99 7.26 8.47
N ASP A 206 -2.28 7.53 8.74
CA ASP A 206 -3.34 6.55 8.55
C ASP A 206 -3.46 6.12 7.08
N PHE A 207 -3.39 7.07 6.14
CA PHE A 207 -3.39 6.80 4.71
C PHE A 207 -2.21 5.92 4.28
N CYS A 208 -0.98 6.29 4.67
CA CYS A 208 0.21 5.54 4.29
C CYS A 208 0.27 4.15 4.94
N MET A 209 -0.28 4.00 6.16
CA MET A 209 -0.40 2.69 6.80
C MET A 209 -1.38 1.77 6.07
N ARG A 210 -2.48 2.30 5.53
CA ARG A 210 -3.38 1.53 4.64
C ARG A 210 -2.65 1.09 3.37
N CYS A 211 -1.91 1.98 2.71
CA CYS A 211 -1.07 1.61 1.57
C CYS A 211 -0.02 0.55 1.92
N SER A 212 0.47 0.53 3.17
CA SER A 212 1.43 -0.48 3.64
C SER A 212 0.82 -1.87 3.76
N ILE A 213 -0.48 -1.99 4.06
CA ILE A 213 -1.19 -3.27 4.04
C ILE A 213 -1.17 -3.83 2.63
N ASP A 214 -1.62 -3.04 1.66
CA ASP A 214 -1.67 -3.43 0.25
C ASP A 214 -0.26 -3.73 -0.31
N PHE A 215 0.74 -2.93 0.08
CA PHE A 215 2.13 -3.21 -0.26
C PHE A 215 2.57 -4.60 0.22
N LYS A 216 2.26 -4.95 1.47
CA LYS A 216 2.64 -6.26 2.02
C LYS A 216 1.92 -7.40 1.30
N GLU A 217 0.66 -7.23 0.96
CA GLU A 217 -0.10 -8.24 0.21
C GLU A 217 0.50 -8.51 -1.17
N LEU A 218 0.92 -7.46 -1.87
CA LEU A 218 1.43 -7.58 -3.23
C LEU A 218 2.91 -7.98 -3.30
N PHE A 219 3.76 -7.47 -2.39
CA PHE A 219 5.20 -7.61 -2.52
C PHE A 219 5.86 -8.53 -1.51
N VAL A 220 5.20 -8.84 -0.39
CA VAL A 220 5.73 -9.77 0.60
C VAL A 220 5.16 -11.14 0.33
N SER A 221 5.93 -12.00 -0.35
CA SER A 221 5.52 -13.37 -0.57
C SER A 221 5.18 -14.03 0.77
N SER A 222 3.99 -14.64 0.86
CA SER A 222 3.61 -15.42 2.04
C SER A 222 4.61 -16.58 2.24
N THR A 223 4.98 -16.84 3.48
CA THR A 223 5.77 -18.06 3.78
C THR A 223 4.95 -19.30 3.45
N ARG A 224 5.61 -20.42 3.44
CA ARG A 224 4.91 -21.70 3.28
C ARG A 224 3.88 -21.89 4.40
N GLU A 225 4.29 -21.56 5.62
CA GLU A 225 3.47 -21.65 6.83
C GLU A 225 2.26 -20.71 6.75
N GLU A 226 2.45 -19.49 6.27
CA GLU A 226 1.36 -18.51 6.04
C GLU A 226 0.37 -19.02 5.00
N ARG A 227 0.85 -19.57 3.87
CA ARG A 227 -0.02 -20.16 2.85
C ARG A 227 -0.79 -21.38 3.35
N GLU A 228 -0.11 -22.23 4.13
CA GLU A 228 -0.75 -23.39 4.77
C GLU A 228 -1.82 -22.96 5.77
N ALA A 229 -1.55 -21.91 6.56
CA ALA A 229 -2.51 -21.33 7.51
C ALA A 229 -3.70 -20.69 6.80
N GLU A 230 -3.47 -19.94 5.72
CA GLU A 230 -4.56 -19.35 4.93
C GLU A 230 -5.44 -20.43 4.25
N THR A 231 -4.83 -21.50 3.73
CA THR A 231 -5.57 -22.66 3.21
C THR A 231 -6.44 -23.32 4.29
N LEU A 232 -5.91 -23.44 5.50
CA LEU A 232 -6.68 -23.93 6.65
C LEU A 232 -7.81 -22.99 7.02
N TRP A 233 -7.57 -21.68 7.01
CA TRP A 233 -8.57 -20.67 7.32
C TRP A 233 -9.74 -20.68 6.33
N LEU A 234 -9.46 -20.75 5.03
CA LEU A 234 -10.51 -20.84 4.00
C LEU A 234 -11.42 -22.05 4.23
N TRP A 235 -10.82 -23.19 4.53
CA TRP A 235 -11.57 -24.42 4.83
C TRP A 235 -12.38 -24.31 6.13
N LEU A 236 -11.82 -23.75 7.20
CA LEU A 236 -12.51 -23.51 8.47
C LEU A 236 -13.67 -22.52 8.30
N ASN A 237 -13.44 -21.43 7.57
CA ASN A 237 -14.44 -20.40 7.33
C ASN A 237 -15.64 -20.95 6.56
N GLU A 238 -15.42 -21.81 5.55
CA GLU A 238 -16.49 -22.50 4.85
C GLU A 238 -17.36 -23.33 5.84
N LYS A 239 -16.72 -24.09 6.74
CA LYS A 239 -17.43 -24.87 7.76
C LYS A 239 -18.19 -23.99 8.75
N PHE A 240 -17.62 -22.85 9.15
CA PHE A 240 -18.30 -21.90 10.03
C PHE A 240 -19.48 -21.21 9.34
N ASP A 241 -19.36 -20.91 8.04
CA ASP A 241 -20.46 -20.37 7.24
C ASP A 241 -21.60 -21.40 7.05
N ASP A 242 -21.28 -22.71 7.00
CA ASP A 242 -22.22 -23.82 7.01
C ASP A 242 -22.90 -24.06 8.38
N GLY A 243 -22.55 -23.27 9.40
CA GLY A 243 -23.17 -23.30 10.72
C GLY A 243 -22.46 -24.18 11.74
N VAL A 244 -21.30 -24.73 11.43
CA VAL A 244 -20.44 -25.44 12.40
C VAL A 244 -19.84 -24.40 13.36
N THR A 245 -20.00 -24.58 14.66
CA THR A 245 -19.48 -23.61 15.65
C THR A 245 -18.15 -24.04 16.27
N LYS A 246 -17.85 -25.33 16.26
CA LYS A 246 -16.60 -25.90 16.78
C LYS A 246 -16.21 -27.15 16.03
N ILE A 247 -14.90 -27.34 15.83
CA ILE A 247 -14.32 -28.51 15.16
C ILE A 247 -13.21 -29.08 16.07
N ARG A 248 -13.14 -30.41 16.20
CA ARG A 248 -12.05 -31.05 16.95
C ARG A 248 -10.74 -30.91 16.18
N ILE A 249 -9.65 -30.55 16.88
CA ILE A 249 -8.32 -30.44 16.21
C ILE A 249 -7.86 -31.79 15.63
N SER A 250 -8.23 -32.92 16.25
CA SER A 250 -7.97 -34.24 15.68
C SER A 250 -8.70 -34.49 14.36
N GLU A 251 -9.87 -33.90 14.15
CA GLU A 251 -10.61 -34.00 12.91
C GLU A 251 -9.91 -33.24 11.78
N LEU A 252 -9.24 -32.14 12.06
CA LEU A 252 -8.47 -31.38 11.06
C LEU A 252 -7.32 -32.19 10.46
N MET A 253 -6.73 -33.10 11.23
CA MET A 253 -5.69 -34.00 10.72
C MET A 253 -6.24 -35.02 9.72
N ASN A 254 -7.51 -35.38 9.80
CA ASN A 254 -8.13 -36.37 8.96
C ASN A 254 -8.86 -35.76 7.74
N SER A 255 -9.66 -34.73 7.98
CA SER A 255 -10.55 -34.13 6.99
C SER A 255 -10.14 -32.73 6.54
N GLY A 256 -9.20 -32.06 7.22
CA GLY A 256 -8.68 -30.75 6.84
C GLY A 256 -7.88 -30.76 5.53
N PRO A 257 -7.38 -29.59 5.09
CA PRO A 257 -6.58 -29.47 3.89
C PRO A 257 -5.30 -30.33 3.94
N ASN A 258 -4.96 -30.98 2.84
CA ASN A 258 -3.78 -31.88 2.76
C ASN A 258 -2.47 -31.20 3.24
N ALA A 259 -2.32 -29.89 2.98
CA ALA A 259 -1.15 -29.13 3.35
C ALA A 259 -0.93 -29.07 4.87
N THR A 260 -2.01 -29.14 5.67
CA THR A 260 -1.98 -28.99 7.14
C THR A 260 -2.28 -30.27 7.92
N ARG A 261 -2.46 -31.44 7.27
CA ARG A 261 -2.78 -32.71 7.98
C ARG A 261 -1.65 -33.23 8.85
N LYS A 262 -0.40 -32.84 8.60
CA LYS A 262 0.72 -33.22 9.48
C LYS A 262 0.66 -32.40 10.77
N LYS A 263 0.72 -33.08 11.96
CA LYS A 263 0.56 -32.46 13.27
C LYS A 263 1.39 -31.16 13.45
N ALA A 264 2.68 -31.20 13.12
CA ALA A 264 3.55 -30.03 13.27
C ALA A 264 3.10 -28.83 12.40
N ARG A 265 2.65 -29.07 11.17
CA ARG A 265 2.15 -28.03 10.28
C ARG A 265 0.79 -27.49 10.73
N LEU A 266 -0.08 -28.38 11.22
CA LEU A 266 -1.37 -27.98 11.76
C LEU A 266 -1.20 -27.08 12.98
N GLU A 267 -0.32 -27.41 13.92
CA GLU A 267 -0.06 -26.57 15.08
C GLU A 267 0.47 -25.18 14.67
N LEU A 268 1.44 -25.11 13.74
CA LEU A 268 1.94 -23.84 13.23
C LEU A 268 0.83 -23.00 12.56
N ALA A 269 -0.01 -23.62 11.76
CA ALA A 269 -1.13 -22.94 11.09
C ALA A 269 -2.18 -22.45 12.10
N LEU A 270 -2.51 -23.25 13.10
CA LEU A 270 -3.45 -22.88 14.17
C LEU A 270 -2.90 -21.74 15.03
N ASP A 271 -1.63 -21.78 15.42
CA ASP A 271 -0.96 -20.70 16.17
C ASP A 271 -0.99 -19.39 15.36
N PHE A 272 -0.65 -19.46 14.07
CA PHE A 272 -0.68 -18.32 13.17
C PHE A 272 -2.09 -17.67 13.06
N LEU A 273 -3.13 -18.48 12.91
CA LEU A 273 -4.52 -18.01 12.85
C LEU A 273 -5.03 -17.46 14.18
N SER A 274 -4.62 -18.08 15.29
CA SER A 274 -4.98 -17.64 16.64
C SER A 274 -4.35 -16.29 17.00
N VAL A 275 -3.06 -16.09 16.72
CA VAL A 275 -2.36 -14.81 16.90
C VAL A 275 -3.05 -13.69 16.09
N ARG A 276 -3.53 -14.00 14.88
CA ARG A 276 -4.29 -13.07 14.04
C ARG A 276 -5.77 -12.92 14.43
N LYS A 277 -6.18 -13.54 15.53
CA LYS A 277 -7.56 -13.49 16.02
C LYS A 277 -8.61 -13.91 14.99
N LYS A 278 -8.24 -14.82 14.08
CA LYS A 278 -9.18 -15.43 13.12
C LYS A 278 -9.93 -16.60 13.79
N ILE A 279 -9.27 -17.31 14.68
CA ILE A 279 -9.82 -18.46 15.41
C ILE A 279 -9.55 -18.36 16.90
N GLU A 280 -10.34 -19.08 17.68
CA GLU A 280 -10.08 -19.39 19.09
C GLU A 280 -9.85 -20.88 19.25
N ILE A 281 -8.93 -21.23 20.16
CA ILE A 281 -8.61 -22.62 20.51
C ILE A 281 -8.84 -22.79 21.99
N TRP A 282 -9.61 -23.81 22.36
CA TRP A 282 -9.86 -24.15 23.76
C TRP A 282 -9.85 -25.66 23.98
N LYS A 283 -9.92 -26.06 25.25
CA LYS A 283 -10.01 -27.45 25.68
C LYS A 283 -11.29 -27.65 26.48
N GLU A 284 -12.07 -28.67 26.10
CA GLU A 284 -13.32 -29.05 26.73
C GLU A 284 -13.27 -30.57 26.97
N GLU A 285 -13.41 -31.03 28.22
CA GLU A 285 -13.35 -32.46 28.60
C GLU A 285 -12.10 -33.19 28.10
N GLY A 286 -10.97 -32.51 28.08
CA GLY A 286 -9.70 -33.11 27.61
C GLY A 286 -9.49 -33.05 26.06
N VAL A 287 -10.48 -32.66 25.31
CA VAL A 287 -10.44 -32.55 23.83
C VAL A 287 -10.18 -31.10 23.42
N ARG A 288 -9.27 -30.89 22.45
CA ARG A 288 -9.00 -29.55 21.88
C ARG A 288 -9.95 -29.25 20.72
N TYR A 289 -10.49 -28.06 20.74
CA TYR A 289 -11.41 -27.53 19.72
C TYR A 289 -10.88 -26.24 19.13
N VAL A 290 -11.29 -25.94 17.90
CA VAL A 290 -11.15 -24.66 17.21
C VAL A 290 -12.53 -24.14 16.83
N GLY A 291 -12.73 -22.83 16.98
CA GLY A 291 -13.90 -22.11 16.54
C GLY A 291 -13.53 -20.76 15.97
N GLU A 292 -14.51 -20.08 15.38
CA GLU A 292 -14.31 -18.72 14.88
C GLU A 292 -14.09 -17.77 16.07
N ALA A 293 -13.08 -16.92 16.00
CA ALA A 293 -12.86 -15.88 17.01
C ALA A 293 -14.00 -14.86 17.00
N PRO A 294 -14.45 -14.34 18.16
CA PRO A 294 -15.47 -13.32 18.22
C PRO A 294 -14.98 -12.06 17.50
N THR A 295 -15.50 -11.83 16.29
CA THR A 295 -15.26 -10.58 15.57
C THR A 295 -16.23 -9.53 16.13
N GLY A 296 -15.71 -8.36 16.55
CA GLY A 296 -16.55 -7.24 17.03
C GLY A 296 -17.48 -6.62 15.96
N ARG A 297 -17.63 -7.25 14.81
CA ARG A 297 -18.59 -6.91 13.75
C ARG A 297 -19.63 -8.01 13.66
N ARG A 298 -20.88 -7.71 14.05
CA ARG A 298 -22.04 -8.56 13.76
C ARG A 298 -22.11 -8.79 12.24
N ARG A 299 -21.81 -10.01 11.78
CA ARG A 299 -22.15 -10.42 10.41
C ARG A 299 -23.67 -10.36 10.28
N VAL A 300 -24.17 -9.51 9.37
CA VAL A 300 -25.58 -9.54 8.94
C VAL A 300 -25.75 -10.85 8.18
N ARG A 301 -26.39 -11.84 8.82
CA ARG A 301 -26.78 -13.11 8.17
C ARG A 301 -27.76 -12.78 7.04
N LYS A 302 -27.30 -12.79 5.79
CA LYS A 302 -28.20 -12.89 4.64
C LYS A 302 -28.81 -14.31 4.66
N ARG A 303 -30.02 -14.43 5.17
CA ARG A 303 -30.90 -15.57 4.85
C ARG A 303 -31.26 -15.45 3.36
N ILE A 304 -30.56 -16.19 2.51
CA ILE A 304 -31.06 -16.46 1.15
C ILE A 304 -32.16 -17.48 1.34
N GLY A 305 -33.42 -16.99 1.30
CA GLY A 305 -34.59 -17.87 1.23
C GLY A 305 -34.52 -18.63 -0.08
N ARG A 306 -34.48 -19.96 0.00
CA ARG A 306 -34.86 -20.82 -1.11
C ARG A 306 -36.38 -20.76 -1.22
N ASN A 307 -36.85 -20.18 -2.30
CA ASN A 307 -38.15 -20.52 -2.91
C ASN A 307 -37.82 -21.09 -4.30
#